data_aae2432303e27e6fe2ac66b223b71355
#
_entry.id   aae2432303e27e6fe2ac66b223b71355
#
_cell.length_a   1.000
_cell.length_b   1.000
_cell.length_c   1.000
_cell.angle_alpha   90.00
_cell.angle_beta   90.00
_cell.angle_gamma   90.00
#
_symmetry.space_group_name_H-M   'P 1'
#
loop_
_entity.id
_entity.type
_entity.pdbx_description
1 polymer ?
#
loop_
_entity_poly.entity_id
_entity_poly.type
_entity_poly.pdbx_seq_one_letter_code
_entity_poly.pdbx_strand_id
1 'polypeptide(L)'
;MYKAFLFLFLFLFPFSNVSTRTSVSEEMTDMVIPENELTDGEVLFEEMNLGGIVNFPAFRQAVQGYNKIEQKKKPVLTLIDFTKPSTEKRLFVFDMKERKLLYSSVVAHGKNSGENYATSFSNAVGSYKSSLGFYLTGSTYRGKNGYSLLLDGLEKGINDRARERAIVVHGAA
;
A
#
# COMPACT_ATOMS: atom_id res chain seq x y z
N MET A 1 -8.82 -2.49 -16.78
CA MET A 1 -7.69 -2.06 -17.64
C MET A 1 -6.96 -0.92 -16.92
N TYR A 2 -5.91 -1.23 -16.18
CA TYR A 2 -5.09 -0.23 -15.51
C TYR A 2 -4.09 0.33 -16.52
N LYS A 3 -4.19 1.62 -16.86
CA LYS A 3 -3.14 2.33 -17.58
C LYS A 3 -2.08 2.76 -16.56
N ALA A 4 -1.01 1.95 -16.45
CA ALA A 4 0.22 2.42 -15.86
C ALA A 4 0.81 3.45 -16.80
N PHE A 5 0.98 4.70 -16.36
CA PHE A 5 1.75 5.70 -17.07
C PHE A 5 3.23 5.41 -16.85
N LEU A 6 3.82 4.67 -17.81
CA LEU A 6 5.25 4.52 -17.92
C LEU A 6 5.78 5.68 -18.76
N PHE A 7 6.50 6.62 -18.15
CA PHE A 7 7.27 7.61 -18.89
C PHE A 7 8.52 6.94 -19.44
N LEU A 8 8.47 6.56 -20.72
CA LEU A 8 9.63 6.05 -21.46
C LEU A 8 10.40 7.26 -22.02
N PHE A 9 11.53 7.60 -21.40
CA PHE A 9 12.51 8.50 -22.00
C PHE A 9 13.31 7.74 -23.07
N LEU A 10 13.01 8.01 -24.32
CA LEU A 10 13.77 7.48 -25.46
C LEU A 10 15.04 8.32 -25.64
N PHE A 11 16.17 7.84 -25.16
CA PHE A 11 17.46 8.41 -25.54
C PHE A 11 17.90 7.78 -26.86
N LEU A 12 17.86 8.58 -27.95
CA LEU A 12 18.48 8.24 -29.23
C LEU A 12 20.00 8.48 -29.09
N PHE A 13 20.75 7.38 -29.00
CA PHE A 13 22.20 7.43 -29.25
C PHE A 13 22.49 7.09 -30.71
N PRO A 14 23.35 7.86 -31.40
CA PRO A 14 23.77 7.50 -32.75
C PRO A 14 24.73 6.32 -32.69
N PHE A 15 24.43 5.32 -33.50
CA PHE A 15 25.33 4.18 -33.76
C PHE A 15 26.57 4.70 -34.50
N SER A 16 27.75 4.60 -33.91
CA SER A 16 29.02 4.60 -34.61
C SER A 16 29.62 3.19 -34.54
N ASN A 17 29.69 2.56 -35.70
CA ASN A 17 30.40 1.30 -35.93
C ASN A 17 31.90 1.50 -35.71
N VAL A 18 32.48 0.80 -34.75
CA VAL A 18 33.91 0.52 -34.72
C VAL A 18 34.08 -0.97 -34.52
N SER A 19 34.55 -1.63 -35.60
CA SER A 19 34.99 -3.02 -35.60
C SER A 19 36.43 -3.06 -35.09
N THR A 20 36.66 -3.74 -33.99
CA THR A 20 37.99 -4.27 -33.62
C THR A 20 37.82 -5.62 -32.96
N ARG A 21 38.25 -6.66 -33.67
CA ARG A 21 38.49 -8.00 -33.15
C ARG A 21 39.69 -7.94 -32.20
N THR A 22 39.50 -8.30 -30.97
CA THR A 22 40.55 -8.74 -30.08
C THR A 22 40.05 -9.92 -29.27
N SER A 23 40.70 -11.06 -29.49
CA SER A 23 40.53 -12.27 -28.71
C SER A 23 41.05 -12.03 -27.30
N VAL A 24 40.18 -12.11 -26.31
CA VAL A 24 40.58 -12.20 -24.90
C VAL A 24 39.81 -13.37 -24.31
N SER A 25 40.64 -14.27 -23.74
CA SER A 25 40.28 -15.47 -23.00
C SER A 25 39.23 -15.21 -21.93
N GLU A 26 38.26 -16.12 -21.85
CA GLU A 26 37.24 -16.21 -20.80
C GLU A 26 37.92 -16.38 -19.43
N GLU A 27 37.97 -15.32 -18.66
CA GLU A 27 37.88 -15.42 -17.21
C GLU A 27 36.40 -15.25 -16.84
N MET A 28 35.69 -16.35 -16.71
CA MET A 28 34.45 -16.41 -15.97
C MET A 28 34.76 -16.09 -14.50
N THR A 29 34.76 -14.81 -14.19
CA THR A 29 34.63 -14.37 -12.81
C THR A 29 33.20 -14.70 -12.43
N ASP A 30 33.00 -15.68 -11.55
CA ASP A 30 31.76 -15.90 -10.83
C ASP A 30 31.32 -14.56 -10.25
N MET A 31 30.40 -13.88 -10.93
CA MET A 31 29.64 -12.82 -10.30
C MET A 31 28.78 -13.50 -9.25
N VAL A 32 29.31 -13.57 -8.03
CA VAL A 32 28.50 -13.77 -6.83
C VAL A 32 27.48 -12.63 -6.83
N ILE A 33 26.27 -12.90 -7.32
CA ILE A 33 25.12 -12.02 -7.11
C ILE A 33 25.03 -11.91 -5.59
N PRO A 34 25.17 -10.72 -4.98
CA PRO A 34 25.03 -10.60 -3.55
C PRO A 34 23.66 -11.18 -3.20
N GLU A 35 23.65 -12.15 -2.30
CA GLU A 35 22.46 -12.77 -1.73
C GLU A 35 21.58 -11.60 -1.29
N ASN A 36 20.46 -11.41 -2.00
CA ASN A 36 19.62 -10.22 -1.89
C ASN A 36 19.10 -10.22 -0.46
N GLU A 37 19.62 -9.35 0.40
CA GLU A 37 19.11 -9.19 1.76
C GLU A 37 17.61 -8.90 1.63
N LEU A 38 16.79 -9.83 2.12
CA LEU A 38 15.34 -9.69 2.12
C LEU A 38 14.98 -8.37 2.80
N THR A 39 14.16 -7.57 2.15
CA THR A 39 13.67 -6.34 2.76
C THR A 39 12.80 -6.68 3.97
N ASP A 40 12.72 -5.78 4.95
CA ASP A 40 11.83 -5.95 6.13
C ASP A 40 10.42 -6.41 5.74
N GLY A 41 9.92 -5.92 4.61
CA GLY A 41 8.60 -6.29 4.09
C GLY A 41 8.53 -7.73 3.61
N GLU A 42 9.58 -8.28 3.00
CA GLU A 42 9.66 -9.67 2.54
C GLU A 42 9.75 -10.62 3.72
N VAL A 43 10.64 -10.34 4.67
CA VAL A 43 10.79 -11.13 5.89
C VAL A 43 9.46 -11.22 6.64
N LEU A 44 8.81 -10.08 6.89
CA LEU A 44 7.53 -10.04 7.59
C LEU A 44 6.41 -10.77 6.82
N PHE A 45 6.41 -10.69 5.49
CA PHE A 45 5.40 -11.35 4.65
C PHE A 45 5.48 -12.87 4.78
N GLU A 46 6.70 -13.43 4.73
CA GLU A 46 6.94 -14.85 4.89
C GLU A 46 6.67 -15.33 6.32
N GLU A 47 7.18 -14.62 7.34
CA GLU A 47 6.96 -14.97 8.75
C GLU A 47 5.47 -14.98 9.15
N MET A 48 4.68 -14.06 8.61
CA MET A 48 3.24 -13.99 8.84
C MET A 48 2.44 -14.96 7.96
N ASN A 49 3.09 -15.73 7.06
CA ASN A 49 2.45 -16.66 6.13
C ASN A 49 1.34 -16.00 5.29
N LEU A 50 1.62 -14.83 4.70
CA LEU A 50 0.63 -14.03 3.98
C LEU A 50 0.41 -14.43 2.52
N GLY A 51 1.17 -15.41 2.01
CA GLY A 51 1.05 -15.91 0.63
C GLY A 51 -0.37 -16.34 0.28
N GLY A 52 -0.89 -15.87 -0.84
CA GLY A 52 -2.27 -16.14 -1.29
C GLY A 52 -3.38 -15.38 -0.52
N ILE A 53 -3.06 -14.70 0.58
CA ILE A 53 -4.02 -13.95 1.42
C ILE A 53 -3.95 -12.46 1.12
N VAL A 54 -2.73 -11.90 1.14
CA VAL A 54 -2.45 -10.48 1.01
C VAL A 54 -1.63 -10.23 -0.26
N ASN A 55 -1.91 -9.15 -0.96
CA ASN A 55 -1.09 -8.71 -2.09
C ASN A 55 0.28 -8.22 -1.57
N PHE A 56 1.37 -8.89 -1.98
CA PHE A 56 2.71 -8.57 -1.50
C PHE A 56 3.15 -7.12 -1.80
N PRO A 57 3.00 -6.58 -3.02
CA PRO A 57 3.31 -5.17 -3.30
C PRO A 57 2.59 -4.19 -2.37
N ALA A 58 1.31 -4.41 -2.08
CA ALA A 58 0.53 -3.57 -1.17
C ALA A 58 1.03 -3.69 0.27
N PHE A 59 1.33 -4.91 0.74
CA PHE A 59 1.88 -5.15 2.07
C PHE A 59 3.26 -4.49 2.24
N ARG A 60 4.17 -4.67 1.27
CA ARG A 60 5.50 -4.05 1.28
C ARG A 60 5.40 -2.53 1.39
N GLN A 61 4.52 -1.90 0.59
CA GLN A 61 4.29 -0.45 0.67
C GLN A 61 3.74 -0.04 2.06
N ALA A 62 2.81 -0.82 2.63
CA ALA A 62 2.25 -0.56 3.94
C ALA A 62 3.32 -0.64 5.05
N VAL A 63 4.21 -1.64 5.01
CA VAL A 63 5.34 -1.79 5.95
C VAL A 63 6.32 -0.63 5.81
N GLN A 64 6.68 -0.23 4.59
CA GLN A 64 7.55 0.92 4.36
C GLN A 64 6.97 2.22 4.95
N GLY A 65 5.67 2.46 4.79
CA GLY A 65 5.00 3.60 5.40
C GLY A 65 4.90 3.47 6.92
N TYR A 66 4.56 2.30 7.43
CA TYR A 66 4.52 2.03 8.86
C TYR A 66 5.87 2.34 9.54
N ASN A 67 6.99 1.96 8.95
CA ASN A 67 8.32 2.22 9.50
C ASN A 67 8.65 3.71 9.58
N LYS A 68 8.13 4.53 8.65
CA LYS A 68 8.34 5.98 8.63
C LYS A 68 7.49 6.77 9.63
N ILE A 69 6.40 6.18 10.16
CA ILE A 69 5.50 6.86 11.08
C ILE A 69 6.05 6.71 12.50
N GLU A 70 6.45 7.82 13.13
CA GLU A 70 7.01 7.82 14.49
C GLU A 70 5.93 7.83 15.59
N GLN A 71 4.79 8.45 15.33
CA GLN A 71 3.74 8.71 16.35
C GLN A 71 2.84 7.49 16.65
N LYS A 72 3.27 6.30 16.28
CA LYS A 72 2.54 5.05 16.54
C LYS A 72 2.42 4.76 18.04
N LYS A 73 1.20 4.67 18.54
CA LYS A 73 0.93 4.32 19.96
C LYS A 73 0.85 2.81 20.20
N LYS A 74 0.54 2.04 19.14
CA LYS A 74 0.41 0.58 19.19
C LYS A 74 1.11 -0.03 17.97
N PRO A 75 1.68 -1.23 18.10
CA PRO A 75 2.32 -1.91 17.00
C PRO A 75 1.29 -2.62 16.09
N VAL A 76 0.31 -1.86 15.61
CA VAL A 76 -0.77 -2.37 14.77
C VAL A 76 -0.74 -1.65 13.43
N LEU A 77 -0.74 -2.42 12.34
CA LEU A 77 -0.87 -1.94 10.98
C LEU A 77 -2.20 -2.43 10.40
N THR A 78 -2.97 -1.53 9.80
CA THR A 78 -4.15 -1.89 9.01
C THR A 78 -3.91 -1.55 7.55
N LEU A 79 -4.07 -2.53 6.68
CA LEU A 79 -4.00 -2.40 5.23
C LEU A 79 -5.39 -2.55 4.63
N ILE A 80 -5.78 -1.62 3.75
CA ILE A 80 -6.95 -1.76 2.89
C ILE A 80 -6.45 -1.79 1.44
N ASP A 81 -6.61 -2.93 0.78
CA ASP A 81 -6.20 -3.14 -0.60
C ASP A 81 -7.35 -2.82 -1.56
N PHE A 82 -7.39 -1.60 -2.05
CA PHE A 82 -8.40 -1.15 -3.01
C PHE A 82 -8.21 -1.70 -4.44
N THR A 83 -7.17 -2.49 -4.69
CA THR A 83 -7.06 -3.24 -5.96
C THR A 83 -8.03 -4.41 -6.03
N LYS A 84 -8.53 -4.87 -4.87
CA LYS A 84 -9.56 -5.90 -4.75
C LYS A 84 -10.98 -5.30 -4.74
N PRO A 85 -12.00 -6.05 -5.18
CA PRO A 85 -13.39 -5.61 -5.09
C PRO A 85 -13.88 -5.55 -3.63
N SER A 86 -14.93 -4.77 -3.37
CA SER A 86 -15.53 -4.64 -2.03
C SER A 86 -16.19 -5.91 -1.51
N THR A 87 -16.46 -6.86 -2.38
CA THR A 87 -17.04 -8.18 -2.07
C THR A 87 -16.01 -9.20 -1.56
N GLU A 88 -14.71 -8.89 -1.69
CA GLU A 88 -13.63 -9.73 -1.18
C GLU A 88 -13.01 -9.17 0.10
N LYS A 89 -12.35 -10.06 0.86
CA LYS A 89 -11.54 -9.64 2.00
C LYS A 89 -10.37 -8.79 1.49
N ARG A 90 -10.39 -7.51 1.83
CA ARG A 90 -9.39 -6.52 1.42
C ARG A 90 -8.95 -5.57 2.54
N LEU A 91 -9.52 -5.73 3.73
CA LEU A 91 -9.04 -5.10 4.96
C LEU A 91 -8.32 -6.15 5.78
N PHE A 92 -7.09 -5.85 6.18
CA PHE A 92 -6.22 -6.72 6.97
C PHE A 92 -5.65 -5.94 8.14
N VAL A 93 -5.66 -6.53 9.33
CA VAL A 93 -5.09 -5.94 10.54
C VAL A 93 -3.97 -6.85 11.05
N PHE A 94 -2.79 -6.29 11.20
CA PHE A 94 -1.58 -7.01 11.62
C PHE A 94 -1.11 -6.52 13.00
N ASP A 95 -0.68 -7.44 13.83
CA ASP A 95 0.18 -7.18 14.97
C ASP A 95 1.63 -7.20 14.50
N MET A 96 2.26 -6.02 14.47
CA MET A 96 3.62 -5.88 13.97
C MET A 96 4.66 -6.32 14.99
N LYS A 97 4.31 -6.40 16.29
CA LYS A 97 5.17 -6.91 17.35
C LYS A 97 5.18 -8.44 17.36
N GLU A 98 3.99 -9.03 17.37
CA GLU A 98 3.81 -10.50 17.39
C GLU A 98 3.90 -11.12 15.99
N ARG A 99 4.09 -10.29 14.95
CA ARG A 99 4.24 -10.69 13.54
C ARG A 99 3.15 -11.64 13.08
N LYS A 100 1.89 -11.23 13.23
CA LYS A 100 0.74 -12.06 12.85
C LYS A 100 -0.42 -11.26 12.28
N LEU A 101 -1.16 -11.88 11.37
CA LEU A 101 -2.45 -11.38 10.91
C LEU A 101 -3.50 -11.57 12.02
N LEU A 102 -4.10 -10.47 12.51
CA LEU A 102 -5.14 -10.50 13.53
C LEU A 102 -6.52 -10.69 12.92
N TYR A 103 -6.84 -9.92 11.87
CA TYR A 103 -8.16 -9.91 11.24
C TYR A 103 -8.07 -9.72 9.75
N SER A 104 -9.02 -10.31 9.02
CA SER A 104 -9.29 -9.98 7.62
C SER A 104 -10.78 -9.85 7.40
N SER A 105 -11.21 -8.82 6.67
CA SER A 105 -12.62 -8.52 6.43
C SER A 105 -12.86 -7.90 5.07
N VAL A 106 -14.12 -7.90 4.64
CA VAL A 106 -14.60 -7.00 3.61
C VAL A 106 -14.68 -5.59 4.17
N VAL A 107 -14.55 -4.58 3.31
CA VAL A 107 -14.73 -3.17 3.68
C VAL A 107 -15.30 -2.40 2.49
N ALA A 108 -16.27 -1.53 2.74
CA ALA A 108 -16.80 -0.61 1.74
C ALA A 108 -15.78 0.52 1.45
N HIS A 109 -15.99 1.22 0.36
CA HIS A 109 -15.32 2.48 0.02
C HIS A 109 -16.35 3.59 -0.13
N GLY A 110 -15.90 4.82 -0.28
CA GLY A 110 -16.77 5.99 -0.42
C GLY A 110 -17.75 5.84 -1.60
N LYS A 111 -18.98 6.27 -1.41
CA LYS A 111 -20.11 6.12 -2.36
C LYS A 111 -19.75 6.49 -3.81
N ASN A 112 -18.94 7.52 -3.99
CA ASN A 112 -18.55 8.01 -5.32
C ASN A 112 -17.16 7.49 -5.76
N SER A 113 -16.57 6.54 -5.04
CA SER A 113 -15.28 5.95 -5.44
C SER A 113 -15.41 4.89 -6.52
N GLY A 114 -16.56 4.35 -6.75
CA GLY A 114 -16.86 3.30 -7.72
C GLY A 114 -17.96 2.36 -7.22
N GLU A 115 -18.21 1.30 -7.96
CA GLU A 115 -19.19 0.26 -7.58
C GLU A 115 -18.51 -0.85 -6.74
N ASN A 116 -18.15 -1.97 -7.36
CA ASN A 116 -17.43 -3.05 -6.66
C ASN A 116 -15.96 -2.71 -6.45
N TYR A 117 -15.35 -1.99 -7.38
CA TYR A 117 -13.96 -1.55 -7.31
C TYR A 117 -13.88 -0.05 -7.02
N ALA A 118 -12.97 0.32 -6.13
CA ALA A 118 -12.64 1.72 -5.92
C ALA A 118 -11.71 2.19 -7.04
N THR A 119 -12.22 3.00 -7.96
CA THR A 119 -11.49 3.48 -9.15
C THR A 119 -11.24 4.98 -9.12
N SER A 120 -11.85 5.70 -8.18
CA SER A 120 -11.77 7.16 -8.08
C SER A 120 -11.61 7.59 -6.62
N PHE A 121 -10.62 8.44 -6.38
CA PHE A 121 -10.24 8.90 -5.05
C PHE A 121 -10.18 10.43 -5.01
N SER A 122 -10.40 11.03 -3.83
CA SER A 122 -10.39 12.48 -3.69
C SER A 122 -10.16 12.91 -2.25
N ASN A 123 -9.47 14.04 -2.07
CA ASN A 123 -9.33 14.74 -0.80
C ASN A 123 -10.32 15.92 -0.67
N ALA A 124 -11.16 16.19 -1.68
CA ALA A 124 -12.10 17.30 -1.66
C ALA A 124 -13.27 17.03 -0.69
N VAL A 125 -13.64 18.04 0.10
CA VAL A 125 -14.82 18.01 0.97
C VAL A 125 -16.08 17.83 0.12
N GLY A 126 -17.01 17.00 0.59
CA GLY A 126 -18.26 16.71 -0.11
C GLY A 126 -18.13 15.80 -1.34
N SER A 127 -16.92 15.28 -1.64
CA SER A 127 -16.74 14.37 -2.78
C SER A 127 -17.40 13.00 -2.59
N TYR A 128 -17.62 12.56 -1.35
CA TYR A 128 -18.08 11.21 -0.99
C TYR A 128 -17.19 10.09 -1.54
N LYS A 129 -15.93 10.39 -1.82
CA LYS A 129 -14.91 9.43 -2.27
C LYS A 129 -13.98 9.06 -1.14
N SER A 130 -13.43 7.87 -1.16
CA SER A 130 -12.28 7.51 -0.32
C SER A 130 -11.05 8.31 -0.74
N SER A 131 -10.08 8.48 0.15
CA SER A 131 -8.74 8.97 -0.17
C SER A 131 -7.74 7.86 0.02
N LEU A 132 -6.70 7.83 -0.80
CA LEU A 132 -5.56 6.92 -0.63
C LEU A 132 -4.60 7.48 0.42
N GLY A 133 -3.58 6.68 0.76
CA GLY A 133 -2.46 7.11 1.57
C GLY A 133 -2.49 6.61 3.01
N PHE A 134 -1.60 7.17 3.84
CA PHE A 134 -1.38 6.74 5.21
C PHE A 134 -2.20 7.57 6.21
N TYR A 135 -2.63 6.88 7.26
CA TYR A 135 -3.46 7.47 8.31
C TYR A 135 -2.96 7.06 9.69
N LEU A 136 -3.12 7.95 10.66
CA LEU A 136 -3.14 7.56 12.07
C LEU A 136 -4.58 7.32 12.52
N THR A 137 -4.77 6.26 13.30
CA THR A 137 -6.04 6.04 13.98
C THR A 137 -6.13 6.95 15.21
N GLY A 138 -7.24 7.68 15.30
CA GLY A 138 -7.54 8.57 16.41
C GLY A 138 -8.36 7.92 17.51
N SER A 139 -9.16 8.71 18.22
CA SER A 139 -10.11 8.24 19.23
C SER A 139 -11.31 7.56 18.58
N THR A 140 -11.97 6.73 19.38
CA THR A 140 -13.27 6.14 19.03
C THR A 140 -14.41 6.98 19.58
N TYR A 141 -15.57 6.89 18.94
CA TYR A 141 -16.82 7.54 19.39
C TYR A 141 -18.03 6.68 19.00
N ARG A 142 -19.18 6.95 19.63
CA ARG A 142 -20.47 6.39 19.19
C ARG A 142 -21.23 7.45 18.40
N GLY A 143 -21.46 7.19 17.12
CA GLY A 143 -22.21 8.05 16.21
C GLY A 143 -23.43 7.35 15.62
N LYS A 144 -23.99 7.93 14.57
CA LYS A 144 -25.15 7.38 13.86
C LYS A 144 -24.89 5.95 13.31
N ASN A 145 -23.66 5.68 12.91
CA ASN A 145 -23.25 4.38 12.38
C ASN A 145 -22.66 3.47 13.47
N GLY A 146 -23.00 3.68 14.73
CA GLY A 146 -22.50 2.90 15.86
C GLY A 146 -21.09 3.29 16.28
N TYR A 147 -20.31 2.30 16.71
CA TYR A 147 -18.94 2.49 17.18
C TYR A 147 -18.01 2.80 16.00
N SER A 148 -17.36 3.92 16.06
CA SER A 148 -16.59 4.47 14.96
C SER A 148 -15.19 4.89 15.40
N LEU A 149 -14.19 4.73 14.51
CA LEU A 149 -12.79 5.08 14.70
C LEU A 149 -12.42 6.23 13.78
N LEU A 150 -11.96 7.34 14.36
CA LEU A 150 -11.50 8.51 13.62
C LEU A 150 -10.16 8.24 12.93
N LEU A 151 -9.97 8.84 11.77
CA LEU A 151 -8.74 8.75 10.98
C LEU A 151 -8.15 10.15 10.74
N ASP A 152 -6.85 10.28 10.94
CA ASP A 152 -6.06 11.47 10.61
C ASP A 152 -5.17 11.15 9.40
N GLY A 153 -5.39 11.83 8.28
CA GLY A 153 -4.57 11.66 7.08
C GLY A 153 -3.20 12.32 7.26
N LEU A 154 -2.15 11.66 6.81
CA LEU A 154 -0.76 12.08 7.00
C LEU A 154 -0.15 12.74 5.77
N GLU A 155 -0.83 12.74 4.63
CA GLU A 155 -0.27 13.15 3.36
C GLU A 155 -0.98 14.39 2.80
N LYS A 156 -0.26 15.52 2.81
CA LYS A 156 -0.78 16.83 2.36
C LYS A 156 -1.28 16.76 0.92
N GLY A 157 -2.49 17.25 0.68
CA GLY A 157 -3.13 17.24 -0.64
C GLY A 157 -3.75 15.91 -1.04
N ILE A 158 -3.42 14.81 -0.36
CA ILE A 158 -3.88 13.44 -0.66
C ILE A 158 -4.99 13.01 0.28
N ASN A 159 -4.78 13.15 1.61
CA ASN A 159 -5.73 12.72 2.62
C ASN A 159 -5.74 13.59 3.89
N ASP A 160 -4.98 14.67 3.94
CA ASP A 160 -4.86 15.56 5.12
C ASP A 160 -6.18 16.18 5.57
N ARG A 161 -7.21 16.15 4.71
CA ARG A 161 -8.57 16.60 5.08
C ARG A 161 -9.47 15.47 5.57
N ALA A 162 -8.92 14.30 5.89
CA ALA A 162 -9.71 13.14 6.31
C ALA A 162 -10.59 13.43 7.53
N ARG A 163 -10.05 14.10 8.55
CA ARG A 163 -10.80 14.50 9.74
C ARG A 163 -11.97 15.45 9.43
N GLU A 164 -11.72 16.49 8.64
CA GLU A 164 -12.73 17.45 8.20
C GLU A 164 -13.83 16.78 7.38
N ARG A 165 -13.48 15.77 6.60
CA ARG A 165 -14.39 15.02 5.74
C ARG A 165 -15.12 13.88 6.46
N ALA A 166 -14.88 13.72 7.77
CA ALA A 166 -15.43 12.64 8.57
C ALA A 166 -15.12 11.23 8.00
N ILE A 167 -13.89 11.03 7.48
CA ILE A 167 -13.42 9.71 7.07
C ILE A 167 -13.14 8.91 8.33
N VAL A 168 -13.85 7.79 8.49
CA VAL A 168 -13.82 6.96 9.69
C VAL A 168 -13.91 5.47 9.30
N VAL A 169 -13.54 4.60 10.23
CA VAL A 169 -13.86 3.17 10.16
C VAL A 169 -15.02 2.90 11.12
N HIS A 170 -16.08 2.30 10.62
CA HIS A 170 -17.24 1.89 11.45
C HIS A 170 -17.79 0.55 10.96
N GLY A 171 -18.55 -0.13 11.80
CA GLY A 171 -19.27 -1.34 11.40
C GLY A 171 -20.37 -1.01 10.38
N ALA A 172 -20.64 -1.95 9.49
CA ALA A 172 -21.87 -1.93 8.69
C ALA A 172 -23.00 -2.59 9.51
N ALA A 173 -24.22 -2.03 9.40
CA ALA A 173 -25.43 -2.64 9.94
C ALA A 173 -25.91 -3.74 9.01
#